data_caaa2ee18289e2701d6cc8e1a273d407
#
_entry.id   caaa2ee18289e2701d6cc8e1a273d407
#
_cell.length_a   1.000
_cell.length_b   1.000
_cell.length_c   1.000
_cell.angle_alpha   90.00
_cell.angle_beta   90.00
_cell.angle_gamma   90.00
#
_symmetry.space_group_name_H-M   'P 1'
#
loop_
_entity.id
_entity.type
_entity.pdbx_description
1 polymer ?
#
loop_
_entity_poly.entity_id
_entity_poly.type
_entity_poly.pdbx_seq_one_letter_code
_entity_poly.pdbx_strand_id
1 'polypeptide(L)'
;MLSLKNKIRIKPILIFIIIFTAFAGGIFYAFVANRPNPLNVTQVENALTKQGIQTFNITDNAQNNFPAMELENCIVAEQDDLRFEFYQFDNVKSARKVYTQAFNKIYGNRTTNRVEFNERKLNYRIYILDIETNYYVAMYNENTAVYAYCDSENSSIIKEVLNSLGYPNIADTGWESIS
;
A
#
# COMPACT_ATOMS: atom_id res chain seq x y z
N MET A 1 10.53 36.39 55.99
CA MET A 1 9.93 37.05 54.81
C MET A 1 10.35 36.31 53.56
N LEU A 2 9.70 35.18 53.25
CA LEU A 2 10.04 34.32 52.11
C LEU A 2 9.19 34.74 50.92
N SER A 3 9.86 35.12 49.86
CA SER A 3 9.40 35.74 48.65
C SER A 3 8.37 34.91 47.88
N LEU A 4 7.17 35.47 47.70
CA LEU A 4 6.04 35.02 46.87
C LEU A 4 6.31 35.12 45.34
N LYS A 5 7.56 34.91 44.87
CA LYS A 5 7.91 35.11 43.48
C LYS A 5 7.79 33.86 42.57
N ASN A 6 7.41 32.69 43.08
CA ASN A 6 7.32 31.48 42.27
C ASN A 6 5.89 31.02 41.96
N LYS A 7 4.92 31.93 41.92
CA LYS A 7 3.61 31.63 41.30
C LYS A 7 3.70 31.62 39.76
N ILE A 8 4.75 31.00 39.25
CA ILE A 8 5.07 30.98 37.83
C ILE A 8 4.17 29.96 37.15
N ARG A 9 3.13 30.50 36.50
CA ARG A 9 2.93 30.21 35.04
C ARG A 9 2.80 28.73 34.66
N ILE A 10 2.26 27.91 35.55
CA ILE A 10 1.86 26.53 35.19
C ILE A 10 0.74 26.55 34.12
N LYS A 11 -0.15 27.56 34.19
CA LYS A 11 -1.26 27.70 33.22
C LYS A 11 -0.82 27.78 31.76
N PRO A 12 0.14 28.64 31.33
CA PRO A 12 0.52 28.71 29.93
C PRO A 12 1.29 27.46 29.47
N ILE A 13 2.06 26.82 30.35
CA ILE A 13 2.74 25.56 30.05
C ILE A 13 1.72 24.43 29.86
N LEU A 14 0.73 24.35 30.73
CA LEU A 14 -0.32 23.34 30.59
C LEU A 14 -1.16 23.52 29.34
N ILE A 15 -1.50 24.75 28.99
CA ILE A 15 -2.19 25.09 27.74
C ILE A 15 -1.34 24.69 26.52
N PHE A 16 -0.04 24.98 26.54
CA PHE A 16 0.87 24.60 25.46
C PHE A 16 0.97 23.07 25.30
N ILE A 17 1.06 22.33 26.38
CA ILE A 17 1.07 20.86 26.37
C ILE A 17 -0.24 20.32 25.76
N ILE A 18 -1.40 20.86 26.17
CA ILE A 18 -2.71 20.42 25.64
C ILE A 18 -2.81 20.71 24.13
N ILE A 19 -2.40 21.89 23.68
CA ILE A 19 -2.41 22.24 22.26
C ILE A 19 -1.46 21.33 21.47
N PHE A 20 -0.26 21.09 21.99
CA PHE A 20 0.73 20.24 21.34
C PHE A 20 0.28 18.78 21.23
N THR A 21 -0.31 18.23 22.30
CA THR A 21 -0.87 16.86 22.29
C THR A 21 -2.08 16.73 21.36
N ALA A 22 -2.97 17.74 21.31
CA ALA A 22 -4.09 17.76 20.38
C ALA A 22 -3.62 17.85 18.91
N PHE A 23 -2.61 18.67 18.64
CA PHE A 23 -2.02 18.82 17.30
C PHE A 23 -1.28 17.55 16.87
N ALA A 24 -0.44 16.97 17.73
CA ALA A 24 0.24 15.72 17.49
C ALA A 24 -0.75 14.55 17.32
N GLY A 25 -1.80 14.50 18.13
CA GLY A 25 -2.89 13.53 18.01
C GLY A 25 -3.67 13.68 16.72
N GLY A 26 -3.94 14.90 16.27
CA GLY A 26 -4.61 15.20 15.01
C GLY A 26 -3.78 14.77 13.79
N ILE A 27 -2.47 15.04 13.79
CA ILE A 27 -1.55 14.57 12.74
C ILE A 27 -1.50 13.05 12.73
N PHE A 28 -1.29 12.41 13.89
CA PHE A 28 -1.26 10.95 14.00
C PHE A 28 -2.57 10.32 13.49
N TYR A 29 -3.72 10.88 13.87
CA TYR A 29 -5.02 10.43 13.40
C TYR A 29 -5.14 10.55 11.87
N ALA A 30 -4.73 11.65 11.27
CA ALA A 30 -4.76 11.84 9.82
C ALA A 30 -3.88 10.82 9.08
N PHE A 31 -2.74 10.42 9.66
CA PHE A 31 -1.87 9.38 9.09
C PHE A 31 -2.41 7.96 9.23
N VAL A 32 -3.23 7.69 10.26
CA VAL A 32 -3.75 6.34 10.54
C VAL A 32 -5.15 6.14 9.99
N ALA A 33 -6.05 7.12 10.14
CA ALA A 33 -7.46 6.97 9.82
C ALA A 33 -7.78 6.90 8.32
N ASN A 34 -6.91 7.48 7.46
CA ASN A 34 -7.14 7.55 6.02
C ASN A 34 -6.36 6.48 5.22
N ARG A 35 -5.88 5.43 5.86
CA ARG A 35 -5.25 4.31 5.15
C ARG A 35 -6.28 3.21 4.87
N PRO A 36 -6.17 2.48 3.76
CA PRO A 36 -6.96 1.28 3.54
C PRO A 36 -6.72 0.25 4.64
N ASN A 37 -7.72 -0.58 4.93
CA ASN A 37 -7.53 -1.70 5.84
C ASN A 37 -6.52 -2.70 5.25
N PRO A 38 -5.75 -3.42 6.10
CA PRO A 38 -4.92 -4.54 5.65
C PRO A 38 -5.78 -5.56 4.92
N LEU A 39 -5.24 -6.10 3.85
CA LEU A 39 -5.91 -7.13 3.07
C LEU A 39 -5.87 -8.49 3.80
N ASN A 40 -6.86 -9.33 3.54
CA ASN A 40 -6.77 -10.74 3.83
C ASN A 40 -6.98 -11.58 2.56
N VAL A 41 -6.54 -12.84 2.62
CA VAL A 41 -6.61 -13.79 1.50
C VAL A 41 -7.99 -13.85 0.88
N THR A 42 -9.03 -14.06 1.69
CA THR A 42 -10.41 -14.22 1.21
C THR A 42 -10.93 -12.99 0.48
N GLN A 43 -10.57 -11.78 0.94
CA GLN A 43 -10.95 -10.55 0.24
C GLN A 43 -10.31 -10.48 -1.14
N VAL A 44 -9.02 -10.84 -1.26
CA VAL A 44 -8.29 -10.82 -2.53
C VAL A 44 -8.84 -11.88 -3.49
N GLU A 45 -9.04 -13.11 -3.02
CA GLU A 45 -9.64 -14.20 -3.82
C GLU A 45 -11.02 -13.81 -4.33
N ASN A 46 -11.88 -13.25 -3.47
CA ASN A 46 -13.22 -12.80 -3.87
C ASN A 46 -13.17 -11.66 -4.89
N ALA A 47 -12.24 -10.72 -4.74
CA ALA A 47 -12.09 -9.60 -5.67
C ALA A 47 -11.65 -10.09 -7.06
N LEU A 48 -10.68 -11.02 -7.13
CA LEU A 48 -10.21 -11.63 -8.37
C LEU A 48 -11.29 -12.51 -9.02
N THR A 49 -11.97 -13.35 -8.24
CA THR A 49 -13.05 -14.22 -8.72
C THR A 49 -14.22 -13.43 -9.31
N LYS A 50 -14.56 -12.26 -8.76
CA LYS A 50 -15.57 -11.36 -9.34
C LYS A 50 -15.20 -10.87 -10.74
N GLN A 51 -13.93 -10.79 -11.06
CA GLN A 51 -13.41 -10.46 -12.39
C GLN A 51 -13.23 -11.70 -13.29
N GLY A 52 -13.68 -12.87 -12.81
CA GLY A 52 -13.56 -14.13 -13.56
C GLY A 52 -12.17 -14.74 -13.55
N ILE A 53 -11.27 -14.26 -12.68
CA ILE A 53 -9.87 -14.70 -12.63
C ILE A 53 -9.75 -15.82 -11.58
N GLN A 54 -9.15 -16.94 -12.00
CA GLN A 54 -8.85 -18.05 -11.10
C GLN A 54 -7.61 -17.76 -10.26
N THR A 55 -7.70 -18.09 -8.97
CA THR A 55 -6.60 -17.93 -7.99
C THR A 55 -6.01 -19.28 -7.61
N PHE A 56 -4.71 -19.27 -7.33
CA PHE A 56 -3.96 -20.44 -6.86
C PHE A 56 -3.22 -20.08 -5.57
N ASN A 57 -3.43 -20.85 -4.53
CA ASN A 57 -2.60 -20.76 -3.32
C ASN A 57 -1.30 -21.53 -3.55
N ILE A 58 -0.19 -20.81 -3.54
CA ILE A 58 1.15 -21.38 -3.76
C ILE A 58 2.08 -21.17 -2.55
N THR A 59 1.53 -20.98 -1.36
CA THR A 59 2.27 -20.63 -0.14
C THR A 59 3.48 -21.53 0.08
N ASP A 60 3.30 -22.86 0.05
CA ASP A 60 4.38 -23.82 0.29
C ASP A 60 5.51 -23.72 -0.74
N ASN A 61 5.15 -23.52 -2.02
CA ASN A 61 6.13 -23.35 -3.10
C ASN A 61 6.85 -22.01 -2.99
N ALA A 62 6.11 -20.94 -2.69
CA ALA A 62 6.63 -19.59 -2.60
C ALA A 62 7.55 -19.41 -1.38
N GLN A 63 7.33 -20.11 -0.25
CA GLN A 63 8.16 -20.04 0.94
C GLN A 63 9.64 -20.25 0.65
N ASN A 64 9.97 -21.10 -0.32
CA ASN A 64 11.37 -21.36 -0.72
C ASN A 64 12.07 -20.12 -1.29
N ASN A 65 11.32 -19.18 -1.84
CA ASN A 65 11.83 -17.89 -2.35
C ASN A 65 12.04 -16.85 -1.24
N PHE A 66 11.53 -17.12 -0.04
CA PHE A 66 11.57 -16.24 1.12
C PHE A 66 12.15 -16.92 2.38
N PRO A 67 13.35 -17.55 2.31
CA PRO A 67 13.86 -18.42 3.40
C PRO A 67 14.08 -17.68 4.72
N ALA A 68 14.18 -16.34 4.70
CA ALA A 68 14.39 -15.51 5.88
C ALA A 68 13.13 -14.74 6.32
N MET A 69 11.96 -15.08 5.76
CA MET A 69 10.66 -14.45 6.03
C MET A 69 9.63 -15.54 6.24
N GLU A 70 8.77 -15.39 7.25
CA GLU A 70 7.66 -16.30 7.47
C GLU A 70 6.48 -15.87 6.59
N LEU A 71 6.21 -16.66 5.54
CA LEU A 71 5.14 -16.45 4.59
C LEU A 71 3.90 -17.22 5.07
N GLU A 72 2.86 -16.50 5.46
CA GLU A 72 1.61 -17.11 5.92
C GLU A 72 0.71 -17.52 4.75
N ASN A 73 0.63 -16.66 3.73
CA ASN A 73 -0.18 -16.91 2.53
C ASN A 73 0.46 -16.30 1.30
N CYS A 74 0.37 -17.02 0.18
CA CYS A 74 0.71 -16.53 -1.15
C CYS A 74 -0.35 -16.97 -2.17
N ILE A 75 -1.04 -15.98 -2.76
CA ILE A 75 -2.03 -16.20 -3.81
C ILE A 75 -1.47 -15.63 -5.11
N VAL A 76 -1.57 -16.42 -6.16
CA VAL A 76 -1.25 -15.99 -7.53
C VAL A 76 -2.48 -16.17 -8.40
N ALA A 77 -2.75 -15.19 -9.23
CA ALA A 77 -3.73 -15.25 -10.29
C ALA A 77 -3.03 -14.90 -11.61
N GLU A 78 -3.24 -15.73 -12.62
CA GLU A 78 -2.69 -15.56 -13.97
C GLU A 78 -3.79 -15.79 -14.97
N GLN A 79 -3.95 -14.85 -15.90
CA GLN A 79 -4.86 -14.98 -17.04
C GLN A 79 -4.32 -14.13 -18.19
N ASP A 80 -4.06 -14.75 -19.32
CA ASP A 80 -3.47 -14.11 -20.50
C ASP A 80 -2.18 -13.35 -20.15
N ASP A 81 -2.19 -12.02 -20.26
CA ASP A 81 -1.09 -11.10 -19.93
C ASP A 81 -1.13 -10.59 -18.47
N LEU A 82 -2.24 -10.87 -17.76
CA LEU A 82 -2.42 -10.42 -16.38
C LEU A 82 -1.77 -11.37 -15.39
N ARG A 83 -1.02 -10.80 -14.47
CA ARG A 83 -0.54 -11.48 -13.27
C ARG A 83 -0.81 -10.64 -12.04
N PHE A 84 -1.35 -11.28 -11.02
CA PHE A 84 -1.61 -10.68 -9.70
C PHE A 84 -1.04 -11.61 -8.63
N GLU A 85 -0.18 -11.08 -7.79
CA GLU A 85 0.47 -11.78 -6.68
C GLU A 85 0.13 -11.09 -5.37
N PHE A 86 -0.40 -11.84 -4.42
CA PHE A 86 -0.66 -11.40 -3.07
C PHE A 86 0.17 -12.21 -2.09
N TYR A 87 0.79 -11.53 -1.14
CA TYR A 87 1.62 -12.10 -0.09
C TYR A 87 1.17 -11.61 1.26
N GLN A 88 1.04 -12.53 2.22
CA GLN A 88 0.83 -12.23 3.63
C GLN A 88 1.97 -12.83 4.44
N PHE A 89 2.57 -12.03 5.31
CA PHE A 89 3.69 -12.39 6.16
C PHE A 89 3.32 -12.24 7.63
N ASP A 90 4.13 -12.79 8.52
CA ASP A 90 4.06 -12.60 9.97
C ASP A 90 4.30 -11.14 10.40
N ASN A 91 4.99 -10.35 9.60
CA ASN A 91 5.39 -8.98 9.97
C ASN A 91 5.46 -7.98 8.80
N VAL A 92 5.34 -6.70 9.13
CA VAL A 92 5.39 -5.58 8.17
C VAL A 92 6.75 -5.44 7.45
N LYS A 93 7.85 -5.86 8.08
CA LYS A 93 9.19 -5.73 7.50
C LYS A 93 9.34 -6.62 6.28
N SER A 94 8.80 -7.84 6.34
CA SER A 94 8.79 -8.81 5.23
C SER A 94 7.96 -8.30 4.06
N ALA A 95 6.73 -7.82 4.31
CA ALA A 95 5.88 -7.22 3.28
C ALA A 95 6.55 -6.00 2.60
N ARG A 96 7.17 -5.12 3.38
CA ARG A 96 7.92 -3.96 2.86
C ARG A 96 9.11 -4.36 2.00
N LYS A 97 9.79 -5.47 2.32
CA LYS A 97 10.91 -5.98 1.52
C LYS A 97 10.43 -6.46 0.14
N VAL A 98 9.33 -7.22 0.11
CA VAL A 98 8.71 -7.66 -1.15
C VAL A 98 8.25 -6.47 -1.98
N TYR A 99 7.55 -5.51 -1.37
CA TYR A 99 7.21 -4.25 -2.04
C TYR A 99 8.45 -3.57 -2.66
N THR A 100 9.54 -3.46 -1.91
CA THR A 100 10.75 -2.78 -2.40
C THR A 100 11.34 -3.50 -3.61
N GLN A 101 11.34 -4.83 -3.63
CA GLN A 101 11.78 -5.62 -4.78
C GLN A 101 10.89 -5.37 -6.00
N ALA A 102 9.56 -5.45 -5.81
CA ALA A 102 8.58 -5.17 -6.85
C ALA A 102 8.71 -3.72 -7.37
N PHE A 103 8.78 -2.73 -6.48
CA PHE A 103 8.97 -1.33 -6.83
C PHE A 103 10.22 -1.12 -7.68
N ASN A 104 11.38 -1.67 -7.29
CA ASN A 104 12.62 -1.52 -8.04
C ASN A 104 12.51 -2.12 -9.45
N LYS A 105 11.84 -3.27 -9.59
CA LYS A 105 11.56 -3.89 -10.89
C LYS A 105 10.70 -2.98 -11.78
N ILE A 106 9.60 -2.44 -11.22
CA ILE A 106 8.69 -1.54 -11.94
C ILE A 106 9.40 -0.23 -12.29
N TYR A 107 10.12 0.35 -11.34
CA TYR A 107 10.80 1.64 -11.50
C TYR A 107 11.83 1.64 -12.64
N GLY A 108 12.46 0.49 -12.91
CA GLY A 108 13.36 0.29 -14.05
C GLY A 108 12.68 0.32 -15.42
N ASN A 109 11.36 0.12 -15.48
CA ASN A 109 10.59 0.08 -16.74
C ASN A 109 10.00 1.45 -17.13
N ARG A 110 10.32 2.53 -16.41
CA ARG A 110 9.78 3.86 -16.69
C ARG A 110 10.21 4.37 -18.06
N THR A 111 9.25 4.94 -18.77
CA THR A 111 9.41 5.64 -20.05
C THR A 111 9.15 7.14 -19.90
N THR A 112 9.35 7.92 -20.95
CA THR A 112 9.02 9.35 -20.94
C THR A 112 7.52 9.58 -20.84
N ASN A 113 6.73 8.81 -21.63
CA ASN A 113 5.26 8.85 -21.59
C ASN A 113 4.77 7.86 -20.54
N ARG A 114 4.41 8.38 -19.38
CA ARG A 114 3.92 7.55 -18.25
C ARG A 114 2.98 8.32 -17.33
N VAL A 115 2.15 7.59 -16.63
CA VAL A 115 1.40 8.07 -15.46
C VAL A 115 1.93 7.33 -14.24
N GLU A 116 2.33 8.06 -13.21
CA GLU A 116 2.83 7.49 -11.97
C GLU A 116 1.94 7.90 -10.80
N PHE A 117 1.63 6.93 -9.94
CA PHE A 117 1.00 7.17 -8.64
C PHE A 117 1.87 6.63 -7.53
N ASN A 118 2.13 7.44 -6.51
CA ASN A 118 2.94 7.04 -5.37
C ASN A 118 2.36 7.65 -4.09
N GLU A 119 1.67 6.82 -3.30
CA GLU A 119 1.16 7.22 -2.00
C GLU A 119 1.91 6.49 -0.90
N ARG A 120 2.25 7.21 0.17
CA ARG A 120 2.92 6.66 1.36
C ARG A 120 2.24 7.15 2.62
N LYS A 121 1.89 6.19 3.50
CA LYS A 121 1.43 6.43 4.86
C LYS A 121 2.19 5.52 5.84
N LEU A 122 1.84 5.57 7.12
CA LEU A 122 2.43 4.67 8.11
C LEU A 122 2.07 3.22 7.77
N ASN A 123 3.09 2.35 7.62
CA ASN A 123 2.95 0.93 7.25
C ASN A 123 2.13 0.66 5.97
N TYR A 124 2.04 1.66 5.10
CA TYR A 124 1.36 1.55 3.83
C TYR A 124 2.14 2.30 2.74
N ARG A 125 2.25 1.68 1.59
CA ARG A 125 2.71 2.34 0.37
C ARG A 125 2.12 1.66 -0.85
N ILE A 126 1.71 2.44 -1.82
CA ILE A 126 1.35 1.98 -3.15
C ILE A 126 2.13 2.77 -4.19
N TYR A 127 2.61 2.07 -5.21
CA TYR A 127 3.21 2.63 -6.40
C TYR A 127 2.54 1.99 -7.61
N ILE A 128 2.08 2.82 -8.51
CA ILE A 128 1.47 2.41 -9.77
C ILE A 128 2.20 3.12 -10.89
N LEU A 129 2.49 2.38 -11.94
CA LEU A 129 3.07 2.86 -13.16
C LEU A 129 2.20 2.42 -14.33
N ASP A 130 1.65 3.38 -15.06
CA ASP A 130 0.92 3.17 -16.31
C ASP A 130 1.75 3.75 -17.44
N ILE A 131 2.19 2.89 -18.35
CA ILE A 131 2.95 3.24 -19.54
C ILE A 131 2.18 2.74 -20.77
N GLU A 132 2.56 3.19 -21.95
CA GLU A 132 1.83 2.91 -23.20
C GLU A 132 1.46 1.42 -23.38
N THR A 133 2.34 0.52 -22.98
CA THR A 133 2.17 -0.93 -23.19
C THR A 133 1.75 -1.70 -21.95
N ASN A 134 2.06 -1.22 -20.75
CA ASN A 134 1.91 -2.00 -19.53
C ASN A 134 1.42 -1.18 -18.34
N TYR A 135 0.66 -1.85 -17.48
CA TYR A 135 0.19 -1.34 -16.19
C TYR A 135 0.78 -2.17 -15.05
N TYR A 136 1.41 -1.52 -14.10
CA TYR A 136 2.09 -2.14 -12.98
C TYR A 136 1.61 -1.60 -11.64
N VAL A 137 1.53 -2.48 -10.66
CA VAL A 137 1.23 -2.13 -9.27
C VAL A 137 2.22 -2.82 -8.34
N ALA A 138 2.78 -2.06 -7.41
CA ALA A 138 3.43 -2.59 -6.23
C ALA A 138 2.86 -1.91 -4.99
N MET A 139 2.49 -2.67 -3.98
CA MET A 139 2.03 -2.10 -2.72
C MET A 139 2.37 -2.98 -1.52
N TYR A 140 2.43 -2.38 -0.34
CA TYR A 140 2.31 -3.09 0.93
C TYR A 140 1.37 -2.33 1.85
N ASN A 141 0.67 -3.08 2.68
CA ASN A 141 -0.19 -2.56 3.74
C ASN A 141 -0.07 -3.48 4.96
N GLU A 142 0.52 -2.96 6.03
CA GLU A 142 0.93 -3.74 7.21
C GLU A 142 1.79 -4.96 6.80
N ASN A 143 1.37 -6.16 7.13
CA ASN A 143 2.05 -7.41 6.84
C ASN A 143 1.72 -8.03 5.47
N THR A 144 0.98 -7.31 4.62
CA THR A 144 0.62 -7.79 3.29
C THR A 144 1.32 -7.02 2.18
N ALA A 145 1.61 -7.68 1.05
CA ALA A 145 2.14 -7.06 -0.15
C ALA A 145 1.41 -7.56 -1.40
N VAL A 146 1.32 -6.69 -2.41
CA VAL A 146 0.79 -7.03 -3.74
C VAL A 146 1.79 -6.59 -4.80
N TYR A 147 1.95 -7.44 -5.79
CA TYR A 147 2.55 -7.13 -7.08
C TYR A 147 1.58 -7.53 -8.18
N ALA A 148 1.26 -6.61 -9.08
CA ALA A 148 0.39 -6.94 -10.20
C ALA A 148 0.88 -6.23 -11.47
N TYR A 149 0.64 -6.86 -12.61
CA TYR A 149 0.88 -6.24 -13.91
C TYR A 149 -0.04 -6.85 -14.98
N CYS A 150 -0.27 -6.09 -16.04
CA CYS A 150 -0.93 -6.52 -17.26
C CYS A 150 -0.56 -5.57 -18.39
N ASP A 151 -0.98 -5.90 -19.62
CA ASP A 151 -1.00 -4.95 -20.70
C ASP A 151 -1.95 -3.79 -20.39
N SER A 152 -1.65 -2.58 -20.86
CA SER A 152 -2.46 -1.38 -20.56
C SER A 152 -3.92 -1.51 -20.97
N GLU A 153 -4.22 -2.26 -22.02
CA GLU A 153 -5.58 -2.53 -22.48
C GLU A 153 -6.42 -3.26 -21.42
N ASN A 154 -5.78 -4.11 -20.61
CA ASN A 154 -6.41 -4.90 -19.54
C ASN A 154 -6.31 -4.25 -18.14
N SER A 155 -5.75 -3.03 -18.07
CA SER A 155 -5.54 -2.34 -16.78
C SER A 155 -6.81 -2.11 -15.97
N SER A 156 -7.97 -2.02 -16.62
CA SER A 156 -9.28 -1.88 -15.97
C SER A 156 -9.54 -3.02 -14.96
N ILE A 157 -9.09 -4.23 -15.25
CA ILE A 157 -9.29 -5.40 -14.39
C ILE A 157 -8.55 -5.21 -13.06
N ILE A 158 -7.25 -4.86 -13.11
CA ILE A 158 -6.46 -4.61 -11.88
C ILE A 158 -7.03 -3.39 -11.12
N LYS A 159 -7.43 -2.33 -11.83
CA LYS A 159 -8.04 -1.13 -11.25
C LYS A 159 -9.33 -1.48 -10.49
N GLU A 160 -10.21 -2.31 -11.06
CA GLU A 160 -11.44 -2.76 -10.41
C GLU A 160 -11.19 -3.67 -9.21
N VAL A 161 -10.19 -4.58 -9.30
CA VAL A 161 -9.77 -5.39 -8.15
C VAL A 161 -9.31 -4.48 -7.01
N LEU A 162 -8.40 -3.55 -7.26
CA LEU A 162 -7.90 -2.61 -6.25
C LEU A 162 -9.02 -1.76 -5.65
N ASN A 163 -9.92 -1.23 -6.48
CA ASN A 163 -11.06 -0.44 -6.03
C ASN A 163 -11.99 -1.26 -5.12
N SER A 164 -12.29 -2.52 -5.48
CA SER A 164 -13.11 -3.41 -4.67
C SER A 164 -12.47 -3.75 -3.31
N LEU A 165 -11.15 -3.65 -3.23
CA LEU A 165 -10.36 -3.82 -2.01
C LEU A 165 -10.20 -2.52 -1.20
N GLY A 166 -10.80 -1.42 -1.66
CA GLY A 166 -10.77 -0.11 -0.97
C GLY A 166 -9.50 0.70 -1.23
N TYR A 167 -8.74 0.39 -2.29
CA TYR A 167 -7.58 1.17 -2.70
C TYR A 167 -7.96 2.25 -3.71
N PRO A 168 -7.24 3.38 -3.73
CA PRO A 168 -7.59 4.50 -4.59
C PRO A 168 -7.54 4.11 -6.07
N ASN A 169 -8.58 4.48 -6.80
CA ASN A 169 -8.59 4.42 -8.25
C ASN A 169 -7.81 5.61 -8.79
N ILE A 170 -6.83 5.38 -9.65
CA ILE A 170 -6.03 6.45 -10.26
C ILE A 170 -6.91 7.42 -11.06
N ALA A 171 -8.00 6.94 -11.66
CA ALA A 171 -8.94 7.77 -12.43
C ALA A 171 -9.60 8.86 -11.58
N ASP A 172 -9.75 8.63 -10.26
CA ASP A 172 -10.43 9.58 -9.35
C ASP A 172 -9.48 10.64 -8.77
N THR A 173 -8.18 10.53 -8.99
CA THR A 173 -7.17 11.38 -8.34
C THR A 173 -6.71 12.56 -9.17
N GLY A 174 -7.28 12.80 -10.35
CA GLY A 174 -7.03 14.03 -11.16
C GLY A 174 -5.58 14.18 -11.64
N TRP A 175 -4.96 13.09 -12.10
CA TRP A 175 -3.55 13.03 -12.48
C TRP A 175 -3.27 13.80 -13.78
N GLU A 176 -2.34 14.75 -13.68
CA GLU A 176 -1.73 15.34 -14.86
C GLU A 176 -0.70 14.37 -15.44
N SER A 177 -0.85 14.04 -16.73
CA SER A 177 0.17 13.32 -17.48
C SER A 177 1.45 14.17 -17.51
N ILE A 178 2.55 13.64 -17.00
CA ILE A 178 3.86 14.25 -17.16
C ILE A 178 4.30 13.91 -18.60
N SER A 179 4.07 14.84 -19.49
CA SER A 179 4.57 14.81 -20.88
C SER A 179 6.00 15.33 -20.95
#